data_a7065374b88bcdf3fd67f3ba8245f617
#
_entry.id   a7065374b88bcdf3fd67f3ba8245f617
#
_cell.length_a   1.000
_cell.length_b   1.000
_cell.length_c   1.000
_cell.angle_alpha   90.00
_cell.angle_beta   90.00
_cell.angle_gamma   90.00
#
_symmetry.space_group_name_H-M   'P 1'
#
loop_
_entity.id
_entity.type
_entity.pdbx_description
1 polymer ?
#
loop_
_entity_poly.entity_id
_entity_poly.type
_entity_poly.pdbx_seq_one_letter_code
_entity_poly.pdbx_strand_id
1 'polypeptide(L)'
;MRSILLSFAFVCFCAGIFAQPVKDVPVFKEYKAGFYQNSILKDVREVEEKVAPQKPYLRFKVDYTGKDLPNKYNLYKTFWHNAPISQGNAGSCWCYSTTSYYESEVKRLIGKEVKLSEIFTVYWEYVEKAREYVRTRGTSAFDEGSEANAVTRMYKKYGVVPYDAYTGLINGRKHHSHEKMMAEMKAYLKSVKENNAWNEEQVLSTIKSIMNFHIGTPPAEITVDGKKMTPLQYLNDVLKIKPDDYVEILSYMQEPYWKKVLYDVPDNWWKSEDYYNVPLADYMKALNGAIEKGFTVSIGGDVSEAGLDPDVQCATIPSFDIPSEYIDDHARQFRFSNKTTTDDHGMHLLGYTDRDGKRWYILKDSGAGSRNNDPKAKEFGYYFFNEDFVKLKMMNFTVHKDAVADLLKKMK
;
A
#
# COMPACT_ATOMS: atom_id res chain seq x y z
N MET A 1 27.94 -32.75 75.92
CA MET A 1 26.67 -32.31 75.37
C MET A 1 26.99 -31.38 74.20
N ARG A 2 26.88 -31.87 72.93
CA ARG A 2 27.11 -31.09 71.71
C ARG A 2 25.74 -30.78 71.11
N SER A 3 25.38 -29.49 71.03
CA SER A 3 24.16 -29.01 70.42
C SER A 3 24.38 -28.88 68.89
N ILE A 4 23.57 -29.58 68.10
CA ILE A 4 23.55 -29.50 66.70
C ILE A 4 22.49 -28.43 66.33
N LEU A 5 22.91 -27.30 65.70
CA LEU A 5 22.00 -26.33 65.09
C LEU A 5 21.67 -26.81 63.67
N LEU A 6 20.42 -27.15 63.42
CA LEU A 6 19.89 -27.34 62.10
C LEU A 6 19.49 -25.98 61.48
N SER A 7 20.19 -25.53 60.48
CA SER A 7 19.77 -24.39 59.66
C SER A 7 18.81 -24.84 58.58
N PHE A 8 17.55 -24.42 58.66
CA PHE A 8 16.56 -24.60 57.58
C PHE A 8 16.76 -23.47 56.54
N ALA A 9 17.26 -23.87 55.36
CA ALA A 9 17.29 -22.97 54.22
C ALA A 9 15.89 -22.96 53.57
N PHE A 10 15.20 -21.83 53.67
CA PHE A 10 13.92 -21.59 52.98
C PHE A 10 14.21 -21.22 51.52
N VAL A 11 14.04 -22.16 50.62
CA VAL A 11 14.10 -21.89 49.15
C VAL A 11 12.76 -21.32 48.74
N CYS A 12 12.69 -19.99 48.56
CA CYS A 12 11.56 -19.33 47.92
C CYS A 12 11.53 -19.70 46.45
N PHE A 13 10.65 -20.60 46.05
CA PHE A 13 10.26 -20.84 44.66
C PHE A 13 9.36 -19.66 44.25
N CYS A 14 9.92 -18.65 43.60
CA CYS A 14 9.13 -17.69 42.83
C CYS A 14 8.58 -18.41 41.60
N ALA A 15 7.42 -19.02 41.73
CA ALA A 15 6.65 -19.44 40.55
C ALA A 15 6.22 -18.16 39.81
N GLY A 16 6.94 -17.81 38.77
CA GLY A 16 6.49 -16.80 37.84
C GLY A 16 5.15 -17.27 37.26
N ILE A 17 4.09 -16.56 37.63
CA ILE A 17 2.78 -16.75 36.99
C ILE A 17 2.94 -16.20 35.58
N PHE A 18 3.33 -17.05 34.64
CA PHE A 18 3.17 -16.76 33.21
C PHE A 18 1.66 -16.74 32.93
N ALA A 19 1.08 -15.53 32.90
CA ALA A 19 -0.27 -15.39 32.39
C ALA A 19 -0.30 -15.98 30.98
N GLN A 20 -1.08 -17.03 30.77
CA GLN A 20 -1.27 -17.54 29.42
C GLN A 20 -1.86 -16.42 28.57
N PRO A 21 -1.33 -16.19 27.34
CA PRO A 21 -1.89 -15.17 26.47
C PRO A 21 -3.37 -15.48 26.23
N VAL A 22 -4.21 -14.48 26.47
CA VAL A 22 -5.65 -14.61 26.25
C VAL A 22 -5.89 -14.82 24.77
N LYS A 23 -6.52 -15.94 24.42
CA LYS A 23 -6.87 -16.28 23.03
C LYS A 23 -7.86 -15.25 22.47
N ASP A 24 -7.64 -14.81 21.24
CA ASP A 24 -8.59 -13.94 20.54
C ASP A 24 -9.94 -14.64 20.32
N VAL A 25 -11.02 -13.86 20.41
CA VAL A 25 -12.39 -14.35 20.23
C VAL A 25 -12.91 -13.78 18.90
N PRO A 26 -13.38 -14.65 17.99
CA PRO A 26 -14.04 -14.20 16.78
C PRO A 26 -15.49 -13.78 17.03
N VAL A 27 -15.99 -12.85 16.24
CA VAL A 27 -17.37 -12.38 16.28
C VAL A 27 -17.87 -12.09 14.87
N PHE A 28 -19.16 -12.33 14.65
CA PHE A 28 -19.83 -11.89 13.43
C PHE A 28 -20.41 -10.49 13.66
N LYS A 29 -19.83 -9.50 12.97
CA LYS A 29 -20.29 -8.12 13.00
C LYS A 29 -21.10 -7.80 11.75
N GLU A 30 -22.29 -7.20 11.94
CA GLU A 30 -23.04 -6.63 10.83
C GLU A 30 -22.24 -5.49 10.18
N TYR A 31 -22.18 -5.51 8.85
CA TYR A 31 -21.58 -4.41 8.10
C TYR A 31 -22.46 -3.16 8.22
N LYS A 32 -21.85 -2.06 8.68
CA LYS A 32 -22.48 -0.74 8.72
C LYS A 32 -21.79 0.20 7.74
N ALA A 33 -22.58 0.86 6.89
CA ALA A 33 -22.07 1.86 5.98
C ALA A 33 -21.58 3.08 6.78
N GLY A 34 -20.31 3.45 6.59
CA GLY A 34 -19.68 4.61 7.22
C GLY A 34 -19.50 5.78 6.25
N PHE A 35 -18.56 6.67 6.55
CA PHE A 35 -18.30 7.87 5.75
C PHE A 35 -17.98 7.56 4.28
N TYR A 36 -17.20 6.53 4.02
CA TYR A 36 -16.84 6.18 2.65
C TYR A 36 -18.08 5.89 1.79
N GLN A 37 -19.00 5.02 2.24
CA GLN A 37 -20.21 4.69 1.49
C GLN A 37 -21.21 5.84 1.44
N ASN A 38 -21.37 6.56 2.58
CA ASN A 38 -22.40 7.57 2.72
C ASN A 38 -22.01 8.92 2.12
N SER A 39 -20.73 9.18 1.91
CA SER A 39 -20.23 10.45 1.38
C SER A 39 -19.41 10.26 0.12
N ILE A 40 -18.32 9.49 0.13
CA ILE A 40 -17.43 9.36 -1.02
C ILE A 40 -18.13 8.59 -2.17
N LEU A 41 -18.65 7.39 -1.90
CA LEU A 41 -19.38 6.64 -2.93
C LEU A 41 -20.69 7.29 -3.34
N LYS A 42 -21.34 8.02 -2.44
CA LYS A 42 -22.55 8.77 -2.80
C LYS A 42 -22.22 9.87 -3.81
N ASP A 43 -21.18 10.66 -3.59
CA ASP A 43 -20.72 11.70 -4.52
C ASP A 43 -20.37 11.11 -5.90
N VAL A 44 -19.67 9.96 -5.94
CA VAL A 44 -19.38 9.24 -7.18
C VAL A 44 -20.67 8.78 -7.89
N ARG A 45 -21.66 8.25 -7.15
CA ARG A 45 -22.91 7.69 -7.69
C ARG A 45 -23.91 8.73 -8.14
N GLU A 46 -23.96 9.91 -7.53
CA GLU A 46 -24.81 11.03 -7.99
C GLU A 46 -24.51 11.43 -9.43
N VAL A 47 -23.26 11.20 -9.87
CA VAL A 47 -22.83 11.43 -11.27
C VAL A 47 -23.08 10.20 -12.16
N GLU A 48 -23.19 8.99 -11.61
CA GLU A 48 -23.14 7.72 -12.36
C GLU A 48 -24.44 6.89 -12.41
N GLU A 49 -25.58 7.37 -11.90
CA GLU A 49 -26.88 6.68 -11.86
C GLU A 49 -26.94 5.24 -11.28
N LYS A 50 -27.73 5.10 -10.20
CA LYS A 50 -28.35 3.87 -9.65
C LYS A 50 -27.46 2.68 -9.35
N VAL A 51 -26.90 2.63 -8.15
CA VAL A 51 -26.44 1.38 -7.55
C VAL A 51 -27.49 0.91 -6.53
N ALA A 52 -27.90 -0.36 -6.65
CA ALA A 52 -28.78 -0.99 -5.67
C ALA A 52 -28.16 -0.94 -4.26
N PRO A 53 -28.92 -0.70 -3.20
CA PRO A 53 -28.40 -0.74 -1.84
C PRO A 53 -27.75 -2.09 -1.56
N GLN A 54 -26.57 -2.07 -0.96
CA GLN A 54 -25.92 -3.30 -0.52
C GLN A 54 -26.79 -3.97 0.56
N LYS A 55 -27.08 -5.27 0.38
CA LYS A 55 -27.74 -6.05 1.43
C LYS A 55 -26.84 -6.12 2.66
N PRO A 56 -27.41 -6.02 3.88
CA PRO A 56 -26.67 -6.26 5.10
C PRO A 56 -25.98 -7.63 5.05
N TYR A 57 -24.74 -7.71 5.44
CA TYR A 57 -24.01 -8.97 5.55
C TYR A 57 -23.13 -8.97 6.80
N LEU A 58 -22.87 -10.17 7.32
CA LEU A 58 -22.02 -10.36 8.49
C LEU A 58 -20.56 -10.48 8.05
N ARG A 59 -19.68 -9.85 8.81
CA ARG A 59 -18.24 -9.97 8.68
C ARG A 59 -17.68 -10.75 9.86
N PHE A 60 -16.86 -11.74 9.56
CA PHE A 60 -16.07 -12.44 10.59
C PHE A 60 -14.88 -11.56 10.98
N LYS A 61 -14.84 -11.14 12.23
CA LYS A 61 -13.84 -10.18 12.75
C LYS A 61 -13.34 -10.60 14.13
N VAL A 62 -12.18 -10.08 14.51
CA VAL A 62 -11.71 -10.16 15.90
C VAL A 62 -12.57 -9.27 16.78
N ASP A 63 -12.92 -9.76 17.96
CA ASP A 63 -13.54 -8.92 18.98
C ASP A 63 -12.47 -8.09 19.72
N TYR A 64 -12.47 -6.79 19.44
CA TYR A 64 -11.58 -5.83 20.09
C TYR A 64 -12.21 -5.12 21.29
N THR A 65 -13.39 -5.53 21.73
CA THR A 65 -14.07 -4.94 22.90
C THR A 65 -13.20 -5.04 24.14
N GLY A 66 -12.94 -3.91 24.79
CA GLY A 66 -12.13 -3.83 26.01
C GLY A 66 -10.61 -4.02 25.81
N LYS A 67 -10.14 -4.20 24.59
CA LYS A 67 -8.69 -4.24 24.29
C LYS A 67 -8.12 -2.84 24.22
N ASP A 68 -6.98 -2.63 24.87
CA ASP A 68 -6.23 -1.38 24.78
C ASP A 68 -5.29 -1.42 23.57
N LEU A 69 -5.76 -0.82 22.45
CA LEU A 69 -5.05 -0.79 21.19
C LEU A 69 -4.29 0.53 21.01
N PRO A 70 -3.08 0.52 20.43
CA PRO A 70 -2.34 1.75 20.13
C PRO A 70 -2.87 2.43 18.84
N ASN A 71 -4.16 2.74 18.81
CA ASN A 71 -4.86 3.30 17.65
C ASN A 71 -4.99 4.83 17.69
N LYS A 72 -3.99 5.52 18.27
CA LYS A 72 -3.94 6.98 18.31
C LYS A 72 -2.68 7.49 17.64
N TYR A 73 -2.84 8.44 16.72
CA TYR A 73 -1.75 9.03 15.94
C TYR A 73 -0.58 9.52 16.81
N ASN A 74 -0.89 10.15 17.94
CA ASN A 74 0.11 10.75 18.83
C ASN A 74 0.94 9.74 19.64
N LEU A 75 0.62 8.45 19.59
CA LEU A 75 1.43 7.38 20.21
C LEU A 75 2.64 7.00 19.35
N TYR A 76 2.70 7.45 18.08
CA TYR A 76 3.70 7.03 17.12
C TYR A 76 4.74 8.11 16.88
N LYS A 77 6.00 7.69 16.75
CA LYS A 77 7.05 8.49 16.13
C LYS A 77 6.81 8.45 14.62
N THR A 78 6.40 9.58 14.03
CA THR A 78 6.09 9.71 12.61
C THR A 78 7.05 10.64 11.90
N PHE A 79 7.20 10.45 10.60
CA PHE A 79 7.94 11.34 9.73
C PHE A 79 6.99 12.18 8.87
N TRP A 80 7.52 13.26 8.27
CA TRP A 80 6.69 14.19 7.51
C TRP A 80 5.97 13.51 6.34
N HIS A 81 4.73 13.85 6.16
CA HIS A 81 3.86 13.42 5.06
C HIS A 81 2.70 14.40 4.89
N ASN A 82 2.10 14.45 3.72
CA ASN A 82 0.84 15.17 3.49
C ASN A 82 -0.33 14.45 4.17
N ALA A 83 -1.40 15.19 4.44
CA ALA A 83 -2.64 14.61 4.96
C ALA A 83 -3.17 13.48 4.05
N PRO A 84 -3.89 12.49 4.60
CA PRO A 84 -4.49 11.43 3.80
C PRO A 84 -5.52 11.96 2.81
N ILE A 85 -5.46 11.47 1.57
CA ILE A 85 -6.48 11.70 0.55
C ILE A 85 -7.06 10.38 0.08
N SER A 86 -8.32 10.40 -0.40
CA SER A 86 -9.00 9.20 -0.88
C SER A 86 -8.70 8.96 -2.36
N GLN A 87 -8.44 7.71 -2.72
CA GLN A 87 -8.40 7.27 -4.12
C GLN A 87 -9.80 7.18 -4.76
N GLY A 88 -10.86 7.38 -3.98
CA GLY A 88 -12.24 7.25 -4.44
C GLY A 88 -12.61 5.81 -4.78
N ASN A 89 -13.37 5.62 -5.86
CA ASN A 89 -13.71 4.31 -6.42
C ASN A 89 -12.77 3.97 -7.59
N ALA A 90 -11.50 3.74 -7.26
CA ALA A 90 -10.46 3.40 -8.24
C ALA A 90 -9.43 2.46 -7.61
N GLY A 91 -8.95 1.47 -8.34
CA GLY A 91 -7.91 0.52 -7.93
C GLY A 91 -6.50 1.11 -8.06
N SER A 92 -6.28 2.30 -7.49
CA SER A 92 -5.04 3.07 -7.65
C SER A 92 -4.23 3.24 -6.34
N CYS A 93 -4.47 2.39 -5.33
CA CYS A 93 -3.77 2.41 -4.03
C CYS A 93 -2.23 2.38 -4.19
N TRP A 94 -1.72 1.56 -5.11
CA TRP A 94 -0.30 1.48 -5.48
C TRP A 94 0.29 2.85 -5.82
N CYS A 95 -0.46 3.68 -6.54
CA CYS A 95 -0.02 5.01 -6.95
C CYS A 95 -0.14 6.03 -5.81
N TYR A 96 -1.25 6.01 -5.06
CA TYR A 96 -1.47 6.93 -3.94
C TYR A 96 -0.45 6.71 -2.82
N SER A 97 -0.17 5.46 -2.46
CA SER A 97 0.82 5.12 -1.44
C SER A 97 2.23 5.54 -1.85
N THR A 98 2.63 5.20 -3.07
CA THR A 98 3.99 5.45 -3.54
C THR A 98 4.23 6.92 -3.89
N THR A 99 3.23 7.62 -4.43
CA THR A 99 3.33 9.08 -4.60
C THR A 99 3.46 9.79 -3.25
N SER A 100 2.68 9.40 -2.25
CA SER A 100 2.82 9.89 -0.87
C SER A 100 4.21 9.63 -0.28
N TYR A 101 4.78 8.47 -0.55
CA TYR A 101 6.14 8.12 -0.19
C TYR A 101 7.15 9.06 -0.86
N TYR A 102 7.03 9.31 -2.17
CA TYR A 102 7.92 10.25 -2.88
C TYR A 102 7.79 11.69 -2.39
N GLU A 103 6.61 12.13 -1.98
CA GLU A 103 6.42 13.43 -1.33
C GLU A 103 7.28 13.56 -0.05
N SER A 104 7.28 12.50 0.78
CA SER A 104 8.13 12.43 1.98
C SER A 104 9.63 12.39 1.63
N GLU A 105 10.00 11.71 0.55
CA GLU A 105 11.39 11.68 0.06
C GLU A 105 11.86 13.05 -0.43
N VAL A 106 11.01 13.82 -1.13
CA VAL A 106 11.33 15.22 -1.49
C VAL A 106 11.60 16.05 -0.23
N LYS A 107 10.74 15.92 0.78
CA LYS A 107 10.94 16.61 2.07
C LYS A 107 12.25 16.18 2.74
N ARG A 108 12.55 14.87 2.76
CA ARG A 108 13.79 14.33 3.35
C ARG A 108 15.04 14.81 2.61
N LEU A 109 15.02 14.80 1.27
CA LEU A 109 16.19 15.10 0.43
C LEU A 109 16.51 16.60 0.36
N ILE A 110 15.49 17.45 0.21
CA ILE A 110 15.67 18.88 -0.09
C ILE A 110 14.87 19.82 0.81
N GLY A 111 14.19 19.30 1.84
CA GLY A 111 13.42 20.09 2.80
C GLY A 111 12.13 20.71 2.27
N LYS A 112 11.74 20.49 1.00
CA LYS A 112 10.54 21.05 0.39
C LYS A 112 9.31 20.19 0.67
N GLU A 113 8.20 20.82 0.97
CA GLU A 113 6.89 20.20 1.05
C GLU A 113 6.21 20.34 -0.31
N VAL A 114 5.82 19.22 -0.89
CA VAL A 114 5.18 19.16 -2.21
C VAL A 114 3.98 18.25 -2.18
N LYS A 115 2.97 18.56 -3.01
CA LYS A 115 1.88 17.65 -3.31
C LYS A 115 1.94 17.30 -4.79
N LEU A 116 2.04 16.01 -5.10
CA LEU A 116 2.21 15.48 -6.44
C LEU A 116 0.90 14.90 -6.96
N SER A 117 0.74 14.88 -8.29
CA SER A 117 -0.43 14.30 -8.93
C SER A 117 -0.30 12.79 -9.07
N GLU A 118 -1.14 12.05 -8.37
CA GLU A 118 -1.29 10.60 -8.52
C GLU A 118 -1.86 10.26 -9.90
N ILE A 119 -2.84 11.03 -10.35
CA ILE A 119 -3.58 10.73 -11.59
C ILE A 119 -2.73 10.95 -12.83
N PHE A 120 -1.73 11.82 -12.79
CA PHE A 120 -0.74 11.93 -13.87
C PHE A 120 -0.01 10.59 -14.09
N THR A 121 0.41 9.97 -13.00
CA THR A 121 1.09 8.66 -13.03
C THR A 121 0.14 7.54 -13.47
N VAL A 122 -1.09 7.50 -12.93
CA VAL A 122 -2.12 6.53 -13.31
C VAL A 122 -2.45 6.61 -14.80
N TYR A 123 -2.58 7.83 -15.35
CA TYR A 123 -2.84 8.02 -16.78
C TYR A 123 -1.78 7.34 -17.65
N TRP A 124 -0.51 7.59 -17.35
CA TRP A 124 0.58 7.01 -18.14
C TRP A 124 0.74 5.52 -17.91
N GLU A 125 0.46 5.03 -16.71
CA GLU A 125 0.44 3.59 -16.45
C GLU A 125 -0.62 2.88 -17.29
N TYR A 126 -1.82 3.42 -17.41
CA TYR A 126 -2.85 2.84 -18.29
C TYR A 126 -2.47 2.89 -19.78
N VAL A 127 -1.76 3.92 -20.21
CA VAL A 127 -1.19 3.97 -21.58
C VAL A 127 -0.18 2.84 -21.79
N GLU A 128 0.71 2.61 -20.82
CA GLU A 128 1.71 1.54 -20.93
C GLU A 128 1.08 0.14 -20.87
N LYS A 129 0.07 -0.06 -20.03
CA LYS A 129 -0.71 -1.30 -20.02
C LYS A 129 -1.38 -1.57 -21.36
N ALA A 130 -1.97 -0.55 -22.00
CA ALA A 130 -2.57 -0.70 -23.32
C ALA A 130 -1.52 -1.02 -24.38
N ARG A 131 -0.34 -0.41 -24.31
CA ARG A 131 0.80 -0.71 -25.18
C ARG A 131 1.22 -2.17 -25.06
N GLU A 132 1.38 -2.66 -23.84
CA GLU A 132 1.75 -4.05 -23.58
C GLU A 132 0.65 -5.03 -24.04
N TYR A 133 -0.62 -4.65 -23.87
CA TYR A 133 -1.73 -5.45 -24.39
C TYR A 133 -1.65 -5.63 -25.91
N VAL A 134 -1.32 -4.57 -26.64
CA VAL A 134 -1.09 -4.66 -28.10
C VAL A 134 0.13 -5.53 -28.41
N ARG A 135 1.25 -5.29 -27.74
CA ARG A 135 2.50 -6.01 -27.94
C ARG A 135 2.35 -7.51 -27.69
N THR A 136 1.61 -7.88 -26.66
CA THR A 136 1.37 -9.28 -26.26
C THR A 136 0.15 -9.91 -26.92
N ARG A 137 -0.47 -9.23 -27.89
CA ARG A 137 -1.68 -9.72 -28.58
C ARG A 137 -2.80 -10.08 -27.60
N GLY A 138 -2.99 -9.24 -26.58
CA GLY A 138 -4.08 -9.37 -25.62
C GLY A 138 -3.89 -10.48 -24.58
N THR A 139 -2.64 -10.84 -24.25
CA THR A 139 -2.34 -11.80 -23.17
C THR A 139 -1.88 -11.13 -21.88
N SER A 140 -1.40 -9.86 -21.92
CA SER A 140 -1.10 -9.11 -20.71
C SER A 140 -2.38 -8.65 -20.00
N ALA A 141 -2.30 -8.52 -18.68
CA ALA A 141 -3.39 -7.98 -17.87
C ALA A 141 -3.63 -6.50 -18.19
N PHE A 142 -4.92 -6.12 -18.27
CA PHE A 142 -5.34 -4.72 -18.39
C PHE A 142 -6.41 -4.45 -17.33
N ASP A 143 -5.99 -3.93 -16.19
CA ASP A 143 -6.85 -3.54 -15.07
C ASP A 143 -6.27 -2.33 -14.33
N GLU A 144 -6.94 -1.88 -13.27
CA GLU A 144 -6.54 -0.69 -12.51
C GLU A 144 -5.30 -0.90 -11.64
N GLY A 145 -5.12 -2.09 -11.05
CA GLY A 145 -4.03 -2.44 -10.15
C GLY A 145 -2.64 -2.37 -10.80
N SER A 146 -1.63 -2.04 -10.03
CA SER A 146 -0.21 -2.11 -10.38
C SER A 146 0.64 -2.14 -9.11
N GLU A 147 1.97 -2.21 -9.27
CA GLU A 147 2.93 -2.26 -8.18
C GLU A 147 3.52 -0.88 -7.84
N ALA A 148 4.13 -0.75 -6.65
CA ALA A 148 4.79 0.47 -6.23
C ALA A 148 5.89 0.92 -7.21
N ASN A 149 6.68 -0.01 -7.76
CA ASN A 149 7.72 0.28 -8.74
C ASN A 149 7.19 0.72 -10.12
N ALA A 150 5.88 0.58 -10.38
CA ALA A 150 5.26 1.22 -11.53
C ALA A 150 5.36 2.75 -11.45
N VAL A 151 5.19 3.34 -10.26
CA VAL A 151 5.37 4.78 -10.05
C VAL A 151 6.80 5.20 -10.39
N THR A 152 7.79 4.46 -9.88
CA THR A 152 9.20 4.67 -10.19
C THR A 152 9.48 4.61 -11.69
N ARG A 153 8.90 3.63 -12.38
CA ARG A 153 9.01 3.45 -13.84
C ARG A 153 8.34 4.59 -14.60
N MET A 154 7.15 5.02 -14.17
CA MET A 154 6.44 6.15 -14.78
C MET A 154 7.18 7.48 -14.55
N TYR A 155 7.69 7.71 -13.36
CA TYR A 155 8.53 8.88 -13.06
C TYR A 155 9.76 8.94 -13.97
N LYS A 156 10.45 7.82 -14.17
CA LYS A 156 11.61 7.73 -15.06
C LYS A 156 11.25 8.04 -16.51
N LYS A 157 10.09 7.61 -16.98
CA LYS A 157 9.67 7.73 -18.38
C LYS A 157 8.95 9.04 -18.68
N TYR A 158 8.06 9.49 -17.81
CA TYR A 158 7.14 10.59 -18.07
C TYR A 158 7.31 11.76 -17.10
N GLY A 159 8.07 11.60 -16.03
CA GLY A 159 8.17 12.59 -14.95
C GLY A 159 6.93 12.60 -14.06
N VAL A 160 6.69 13.72 -13.42
CA VAL A 160 5.56 13.96 -12.52
C VAL A 160 5.19 15.43 -12.54
N VAL A 161 3.98 15.78 -12.12
CA VAL A 161 3.51 17.15 -12.03
C VAL A 161 2.96 17.46 -10.63
N PRO A 162 2.93 18.73 -10.21
CA PRO A 162 2.21 19.14 -9.01
C PRO A 162 0.74 18.71 -9.07
N TYR A 163 0.14 18.43 -7.93
CA TYR A 163 -1.26 18.03 -7.81
C TYR A 163 -2.21 19.00 -8.52
N ASP A 164 -2.05 20.31 -8.26
CA ASP A 164 -2.92 21.36 -8.82
C ASP A 164 -2.78 21.53 -10.35
N ALA A 165 -1.69 21.03 -10.94
CA ALA A 165 -1.50 21.07 -12.38
C ALA A 165 -2.33 20.00 -13.13
N TYR A 166 -2.66 18.89 -12.44
CA TYR A 166 -3.51 17.85 -13.02
C TYR A 166 -4.11 16.98 -11.91
N THR A 167 -5.33 17.27 -11.52
CA THR A 167 -6.07 16.53 -10.51
C THR A 167 -6.80 15.32 -11.08
N GLY A 168 -7.10 15.30 -12.38
CA GLY A 168 -7.98 14.31 -12.99
C GLY A 168 -9.47 14.44 -12.59
N LEU A 169 -9.79 15.38 -11.71
CA LEU A 169 -11.17 15.67 -11.27
C LEU A 169 -11.78 16.72 -12.19
N ILE A 170 -12.59 16.28 -13.13
CA ILE A 170 -13.28 17.13 -14.09
C ILE A 170 -14.79 17.13 -13.85
N ASN A 171 -15.51 18.07 -14.47
CA ASN A 171 -16.96 18.16 -14.38
C ASN A 171 -17.53 18.29 -12.95
N GLY A 172 -16.78 18.95 -12.05
CA GLY A 172 -17.21 19.19 -10.65
C GLY A 172 -17.14 17.97 -9.73
N ARG A 173 -16.51 16.87 -10.16
CA ARG A 173 -16.30 15.69 -9.33
C ARG A 173 -15.36 16.02 -8.16
N LYS A 174 -15.66 15.46 -6.98
CA LYS A 174 -14.82 15.57 -5.78
C LYS A 174 -13.98 14.34 -5.53
N HIS A 175 -14.40 13.20 -6.06
CA HIS A 175 -13.72 11.93 -5.91
C HIS A 175 -13.58 11.21 -7.26
N HIS A 176 -12.52 10.42 -7.39
CA HIS A 176 -12.31 9.61 -8.58
C HIS A 176 -13.24 8.40 -8.59
N SER A 177 -13.69 8.02 -9.80
CA SER A 177 -14.22 6.71 -10.13
C SER A 177 -13.69 6.35 -11.51
N HIS A 178 -13.01 5.21 -11.58
CA HIS A 178 -12.47 4.71 -12.84
C HIS A 178 -13.33 3.60 -13.46
N GLU A 179 -14.40 3.19 -12.80
CA GLU A 179 -15.22 2.04 -13.19
C GLU A 179 -15.70 2.13 -14.64
N LYS A 180 -16.38 3.22 -15.01
CA LYS A 180 -16.85 3.43 -16.39
C LYS A 180 -15.73 3.56 -17.40
N MET A 181 -14.71 4.36 -17.08
CA MET A 181 -13.53 4.54 -17.92
C MET A 181 -12.84 3.20 -18.21
N MET A 182 -12.64 2.40 -17.17
CA MET A 182 -12.02 1.09 -17.30
C MET A 182 -12.89 0.12 -18.11
N ALA A 183 -14.21 0.12 -17.90
CA ALA A 183 -15.13 -0.69 -18.69
C ALA A 183 -15.09 -0.34 -20.17
N GLU A 184 -15.07 0.95 -20.54
CA GLU A 184 -14.97 1.41 -21.92
C GLU A 184 -13.63 1.01 -22.56
N MET A 185 -12.51 1.20 -21.86
CA MET A 185 -11.18 0.79 -22.33
C MET A 185 -11.10 -0.72 -22.54
N LYS A 186 -11.61 -1.53 -21.59
CA LYS A 186 -11.65 -3.00 -21.71
C LYS A 186 -12.52 -3.46 -22.88
N ALA A 187 -13.68 -2.85 -23.09
CA ALA A 187 -14.56 -3.16 -24.22
C ALA A 187 -13.87 -2.85 -25.55
N TYR A 188 -13.19 -1.72 -25.67
CA TYR A 188 -12.42 -1.37 -26.84
C TYR A 188 -11.27 -2.36 -27.09
N LEU A 189 -10.45 -2.65 -26.08
CA LEU A 189 -9.34 -3.61 -26.20
C LEU A 189 -9.82 -5.02 -26.55
N LYS A 190 -10.97 -5.44 -26.04
CA LYS A 190 -11.62 -6.69 -26.45
C LYS A 190 -11.93 -6.68 -27.96
N SER A 191 -12.52 -5.60 -28.48
CA SER A 191 -12.77 -5.44 -29.92
C SER A 191 -11.48 -5.47 -30.74
N VAL A 192 -10.40 -4.81 -30.26
CA VAL A 192 -9.06 -4.88 -30.90
C VAL A 192 -8.60 -6.32 -31.04
N LYS A 193 -8.75 -7.13 -29.98
CA LYS A 193 -8.36 -8.55 -29.96
C LYS A 193 -9.21 -9.40 -30.90
N GLU A 194 -10.52 -9.24 -30.85
CA GLU A 194 -11.48 -10.01 -31.68
C GLU A 194 -11.30 -9.75 -33.15
N ASN A 195 -10.90 -8.53 -33.58
CA ASN A 195 -10.72 -8.12 -34.94
C ASN A 195 -9.26 -8.14 -35.42
N ASN A 196 -8.30 -8.61 -34.61
CA ASN A 196 -6.86 -8.56 -34.93
C ASN A 196 -6.35 -7.14 -35.28
N ALA A 197 -6.92 -6.09 -34.67
CA ALA A 197 -6.67 -4.69 -35.02
C ALA A 197 -5.49 -4.11 -34.20
N TRP A 198 -4.30 -4.68 -34.36
CA TRP A 198 -3.13 -4.44 -33.48
C TRP A 198 -2.26 -3.24 -33.89
N ASN A 199 -2.84 -2.20 -34.48
CA ASN A 199 -2.10 -0.98 -34.75
C ASN A 199 -1.91 -0.19 -33.42
N GLU A 200 -0.67 -0.14 -32.92
CA GLU A 200 -0.36 0.45 -31.61
C GLU A 200 -0.76 1.93 -31.53
N GLU A 201 -0.43 2.72 -32.55
CA GLU A 201 -0.73 4.16 -32.59
C GLU A 201 -2.23 4.42 -32.50
N GLN A 202 -3.02 3.69 -33.31
CA GLN A 202 -4.47 3.78 -33.31
C GLN A 202 -5.06 3.35 -31.96
N VAL A 203 -4.59 2.22 -31.41
CA VAL A 203 -5.10 1.72 -30.10
C VAL A 203 -4.80 2.71 -29.01
N LEU A 204 -3.57 3.21 -28.90
CA LEU A 204 -3.19 4.16 -27.86
C LEU A 204 -3.88 5.51 -28.03
N SER A 205 -4.14 5.97 -29.26
CA SER A 205 -4.91 7.19 -29.51
C SER A 205 -6.34 7.06 -28.97
N THR A 206 -7.00 5.93 -29.22
CA THR A 206 -8.36 5.67 -28.72
C THR A 206 -8.39 5.54 -27.19
N ILE A 207 -7.46 4.80 -26.59
CA ILE A 207 -7.35 4.69 -25.12
C ILE A 207 -7.15 6.06 -24.47
N LYS A 208 -6.26 6.89 -25.02
CA LYS A 208 -6.06 8.28 -24.53
C LYS A 208 -7.32 9.12 -24.68
N SER A 209 -8.06 8.96 -25.79
CA SER A 209 -9.33 9.69 -26.00
C SER A 209 -10.36 9.34 -24.92
N ILE A 210 -10.52 8.07 -24.59
CA ILE A 210 -11.40 7.62 -23.50
C ILE A 210 -10.94 8.24 -22.17
N MET A 211 -9.66 8.11 -21.82
CA MET A 211 -9.14 8.68 -20.58
C MET A 211 -9.30 10.20 -20.50
N ASN A 212 -9.02 10.92 -21.61
CA ASN A 212 -9.19 12.38 -21.69
C ASN A 212 -10.63 12.83 -21.43
N PHE A 213 -11.61 12.02 -21.84
CA PHE A 213 -13.03 12.29 -21.56
C PHE A 213 -13.36 12.15 -20.07
N HIS A 214 -12.76 11.15 -19.38
CA HIS A 214 -13.10 10.83 -17.99
C HIS A 214 -12.27 11.59 -16.95
N ILE A 215 -10.98 11.82 -17.23
CA ILE A 215 -10.02 12.38 -16.26
C ILE A 215 -9.20 13.57 -16.82
N GLY A 216 -9.57 14.07 -18.00
CA GLY A 216 -8.88 15.19 -18.66
C GLY A 216 -7.54 14.78 -19.29
N THR A 217 -6.96 15.74 -20.03
CA THR A 217 -5.68 15.55 -20.72
C THR A 217 -4.53 15.98 -19.79
N PRO A 218 -3.54 15.12 -19.52
CA PRO A 218 -2.39 15.50 -18.72
C PRO A 218 -1.55 16.57 -19.44
N PRO A 219 -0.99 17.55 -18.71
CA PRO A 219 -0.20 18.61 -19.31
C PRO A 219 1.15 18.09 -19.83
N ALA A 220 1.56 18.54 -21.00
CA ALA A 220 2.89 18.31 -21.54
C ALA A 220 3.94 19.23 -20.92
N GLU A 221 3.52 20.41 -20.46
CA GLU A 221 4.34 21.41 -19.77
C GLU A 221 3.58 21.96 -18.57
N ILE A 222 4.31 22.34 -17.55
CA ILE A 222 3.78 22.98 -16.33
C ILE A 222 4.52 24.29 -16.06
N THR A 223 3.94 25.18 -15.26
CA THR A 223 4.59 26.37 -14.76
C THR A 223 4.83 26.26 -13.27
N VAL A 224 6.08 26.28 -12.84
CA VAL A 224 6.48 26.24 -11.43
C VAL A 224 7.38 27.46 -11.14
N ASP A 225 7.02 28.25 -10.13
CA ASP A 225 7.71 29.48 -9.76
C ASP A 225 7.94 30.41 -10.97
N GLY A 226 6.93 30.54 -11.85
CA GLY A 226 6.94 31.38 -13.05
C GLY A 226 7.75 30.81 -14.21
N LYS A 227 8.35 29.63 -14.10
CA LYS A 227 9.15 28.96 -15.16
C LYS A 227 8.38 27.83 -15.78
N LYS A 228 8.32 27.79 -17.12
CA LYS A 228 7.80 26.66 -17.87
C LYS A 228 8.79 25.52 -17.86
N MET A 229 8.32 24.29 -17.67
CA MET A 229 9.15 23.09 -17.70
C MET A 229 8.32 21.85 -18.02
N THR A 230 8.97 20.81 -18.51
CA THR A 230 8.35 19.50 -18.70
C THR A 230 8.22 18.77 -17.36
N PRO A 231 7.32 17.75 -17.24
CA PRO A 231 7.23 16.90 -16.06
C PRO A 231 8.53 16.21 -15.68
N LEU A 232 9.38 15.84 -16.65
CA LEU A 232 10.71 15.27 -16.41
C LEU A 232 11.68 16.31 -15.84
N GLN A 233 11.66 17.55 -16.34
CA GLN A 233 12.44 18.63 -15.75
C GLN A 233 12.00 18.94 -14.33
N TYR A 234 10.69 18.92 -14.05
CA TYR A 234 10.19 19.10 -12.69
C TYR A 234 10.71 18.01 -11.75
N LEU A 235 10.64 16.74 -12.15
CA LEU A 235 11.18 15.62 -11.37
C LEU A 235 12.69 15.82 -11.06
N ASN A 236 13.50 16.09 -12.10
CA ASN A 236 14.95 16.09 -12.00
C ASN A 236 15.50 17.37 -11.38
N ASP A 237 14.97 18.53 -11.79
CA ASP A 237 15.58 19.83 -11.48
C ASP A 237 14.98 20.46 -10.22
N VAL A 238 13.69 20.20 -9.94
CA VAL A 238 12.97 20.80 -8.81
C VAL A 238 12.86 19.83 -7.65
N LEU A 239 12.40 18.59 -7.89
CA LEU A 239 12.18 17.59 -6.85
C LEU A 239 13.48 16.84 -6.48
N LYS A 240 14.46 16.79 -7.39
CA LYS A 240 15.74 16.07 -7.22
C LYS A 240 15.56 14.57 -6.96
N ILE A 241 14.46 14.00 -7.37
CA ILE A 241 14.20 12.56 -7.28
C ILE A 241 14.93 11.84 -8.41
N LYS A 242 15.73 10.85 -8.04
CA LYS A 242 16.40 9.94 -8.98
C LYS A 242 15.75 8.58 -8.87
N PRO A 243 14.89 8.17 -9.82
CA PRO A 243 14.15 6.91 -9.73
C PRO A 243 15.02 5.66 -9.50
N ASP A 244 16.26 5.66 -10.02
CA ASP A 244 17.21 4.55 -9.85
C ASP A 244 17.81 4.46 -8.42
N ASP A 245 17.49 5.39 -7.53
CA ASP A 245 17.90 5.33 -6.12
C ASP A 245 16.88 4.56 -5.24
N TYR A 246 15.78 4.08 -5.82
CA TYR A 246 14.72 3.38 -5.11
C TYR A 246 14.69 1.91 -5.49
N VAL A 247 14.50 1.06 -4.48
CA VAL A 247 14.59 -0.40 -4.60
C VAL A 247 13.38 -1.06 -3.97
N GLU A 248 13.02 -2.23 -4.53
CA GLU A 248 11.95 -3.08 -4.04
C GLU A 248 12.52 -4.21 -3.20
N ILE A 249 12.11 -4.31 -1.95
CA ILE A 249 12.46 -5.43 -1.06
C ILE A 249 11.26 -6.36 -0.95
N LEU A 250 11.49 -7.62 -1.24
CA LEU A 250 10.47 -8.68 -1.25
C LEU A 250 10.86 -9.78 -0.27
N SER A 251 9.88 -10.48 0.27
CA SER A 251 10.14 -11.69 1.05
C SER A 251 9.13 -12.78 0.72
N TYR A 252 9.54 -13.78 -0.05
CA TYR A 252 8.79 -15.01 -0.27
C TYR A 252 9.72 -16.17 -0.69
N MET A 253 9.31 -17.43 -0.39
CA MET A 253 10.15 -18.62 -0.62
C MET A 253 10.04 -19.18 -2.04
N GLN A 254 9.13 -18.66 -2.86
CA GLN A 254 8.88 -19.17 -4.20
C GLN A 254 10.07 -18.97 -5.13
N GLU A 255 10.89 -17.94 -4.87
CA GLU A 255 12.09 -17.60 -5.60
C GLU A 255 13.33 -17.60 -4.69
N PRO A 256 14.55 -17.77 -5.23
CA PRO A 256 15.76 -17.77 -4.43
C PRO A 256 15.98 -16.50 -3.63
N TYR A 257 16.37 -16.63 -2.38
CA TYR A 257 16.79 -15.50 -1.57
C TYR A 257 18.14 -14.91 -2.04
N TRP A 258 18.37 -13.64 -1.70
CA TRP A 258 19.60 -12.88 -1.98
C TRP A 258 19.85 -12.66 -3.46
N LYS A 259 18.79 -12.56 -4.23
CA LYS A 259 18.80 -12.26 -5.66
C LYS A 259 17.68 -11.30 -6.01
N LYS A 260 17.81 -10.66 -7.16
CA LYS A 260 16.68 -10.04 -7.85
C LYS A 260 15.85 -11.13 -8.49
N VAL A 261 14.53 -11.04 -8.31
CA VAL A 261 13.58 -12.06 -8.76
C VAL A 261 12.31 -11.43 -9.33
N LEU A 262 11.56 -12.22 -10.06
CA LEU A 262 10.20 -11.90 -10.44
C LEU A 262 9.28 -11.98 -9.21
N TYR A 263 8.52 -10.93 -8.93
CA TYR A 263 7.34 -11.03 -8.07
C TYR A 263 6.15 -11.40 -8.94
N ASP A 264 5.74 -12.68 -8.91
CA ASP A 264 4.73 -13.23 -9.81
C ASP A 264 3.32 -13.00 -9.29
N VAL A 265 2.85 -11.76 -9.44
CA VAL A 265 1.49 -11.33 -9.13
C VAL A 265 0.86 -10.65 -10.37
N PRO A 266 -0.48 -10.60 -10.47
CA PRO A 266 -1.16 -9.97 -11.61
C PRO A 266 -0.80 -8.50 -11.80
N ASP A 267 -0.58 -7.77 -10.71
CA ASP A 267 -0.30 -6.34 -10.71
C ASP A 267 1.13 -6.01 -11.16
N ASN A 268 2.07 -6.97 -11.11
CA ASN A 268 3.36 -6.91 -11.81
C ASN A 268 3.19 -7.33 -13.29
N TRP A 269 2.26 -6.69 -14.00
CA TRP A 269 1.85 -7.04 -15.36
C TRP A 269 2.97 -6.95 -16.41
N TRP A 270 3.99 -6.13 -16.16
CA TRP A 270 5.18 -6.00 -17.04
C TRP A 270 6.31 -6.96 -16.67
N LYS A 271 6.06 -7.87 -15.70
CA LYS A 271 6.98 -8.93 -15.28
C LYS A 271 8.36 -8.40 -14.84
N SER A 272 8.36 -7.39 -13.97
CA SER A 272 9.60 -6.90 -13.36
C SER A 272 10.27 -7.98 -12.52
N GLU A 273 11.57 -8.15 -12.72
CA GLU A 273 12.46 -9.00 -11.93
C GLU A 273 13.35 -8.17 -10.98
N ASP A 274 13.00 -6.91 -10.75
CA ASP A 274 13.80 -5.98 -9.95
C ASP A 274 13.47 -6.00 -8.44
N TYR A 275 12.93 -7.10 -7.94
CA TYR A 275 12.63 -7.28 -6.52
C TYR A 275 13.78 -8.01 -5.81
N TYR A 276 14.40 -7.36 -4.82
CA TYR A 276 15.42 -7.97 -3.97
C TYR A 276 14.76 -8.90 -2.95
N ASN A 277 14.80 -10.21 -3.21
CA ASN A 277 14.17 -11.21 -2.37
C ASN A 277 15.06 -11.63 -1.21
N VAL A 278 14.54 -11.55 0.01
CA VAL A 278 15.28 -11.85 1.24
C VAL A 278 14.43 -12.66 2.24
N PRO A 279 15.06 -13.41 3.17
CA PRO A 279 14.31 -14.06 4.25
C PRO A 279 13.51 -13.05 5.09
N LEU A 280 12.40 -13.50 5.69
CA LEU A 280 11.50 -12.67 6.49
C LEU A 280 12.23 -11.90 7.60
N ALA A 281 13.18 -12.54 8.27
CA ALA A 281 13.97 -11.88 9.32
C ALA A 281 14.79 -10.69 8.79
N ASP A 282 15.40 -10.83 7.60
CA ASP A 282 16.15 -9.75 6.95
C ASP A 282 15.22 -8.68 6.36
N TYR A 283 14.04 -9.06 5.85
CA TYR A 283 12.97 -8.15 5.43
C TYR A 283 12.53 -7.25 6.59
N MET A 284 12.17 -7.83 7.74
CA MET A 284 11.76 -7.07 8.92
C MET A 284 12.89 -6.20 9.49
N LYS A 285 14.12 -6.71 9.47
CA LYS A 285 15.30 -5.94 9.88
C LYS A 285 15.53 -4.73 8.96
N ALA A 286 15.37 -4.90 7.66
CA ALA A 286 15.51 -3.82 6.68
C ALA A 286 14.41 -2.77 6.85
N LEU A 287 13.16 -3.20 7.00
CA LEU A 287 12.01 -2.32 7.25
C LEU A 287 12.19 -1.51 8.54
N ASN A 288 12.48 -2.18 9.65
CA ASN A 288 12.68 -1.54 10.94
C ASN A 288 13.87 -0.58 10.91
N GLY A 289 14.99 -1.02 10.34
CA GLY A 289 16.19 -0.17 10.21
C GLY A 289 15.97 1.06 9.33
N ALA A 290 15.15 0.96 8.29
CA ALA A 290 14.79 2.10 7.44
C ALA A 290 13.97 3.12 8.23
N ILE A 291 12.89 2.69 8.89
CA ILE A 291 12.00 3.60 9.61
C ILE A 291 12.67 4.22 10.84
N GLU A 292 13.56 3.49 11.53
CA GLU A 292 14.33 4.02 12.65
C GLU A 292 15.32 5.13 12.23
N LYS A 293 15.88 5.01 11.02
CA LYS A 293 16.78 6.02 10.41
C LYS A 293 16.03 7.23 9.84
N GLY A 294 14.71 7.25 9.86
CA GLY A 294 13.91 8.38 9.38
C GLY A 294 13.42 8.28 7.95
N PHE A 295 13.57 7.11 7.31
CA PHE A 295 12.94 6.85 6.02
C PHE A 295 11.52 6.33 6.23
N THR A 296 10.60 6.77 5.40
CA THR A 296 9.30 6.12 5.25
C THR A 296 9.38 5.06 4.15
N VAL A 297 8.35 4.26 3.95
CA VAL A 297 8.33 3.25 2.87
C VAL A 297 6.95 3.14 2.24
N SER A 298 6.88 2.84 0.94
CA SER A 298 5.64 2.35 0.33
C SER A 298 5.62 0.84 0.51
N ILE A 299 4.58 0.30 1.15
CA ILE A 299 4.47 -1.12 1.50
C ILE A 299 3.23 -1.73 0.86
N GLY A 300 3.39 -2.91 0.27
CA GLY A 300 2.33 -3.66 -0.42
C GLY A 300 2.10 -5.05 0.17
N GLY A 301 0.88 -5.54 0.03
CA GLY A 301 0.47 -6.87 0.48
C GLY A 301 -1.04 -7.00 0.61
N ASP A 302 -1.50 -7.84 1.52
CA ASP A 302 -2.91 -8.21 1.69
C ASP A 302 -3.52 -7.58 2.95
N VAL A 303 -4.69 -6.97 2.79
CA VAL A 303 -5.46 -6.35 3.88
C VAL A 303 -6.78 -7.06 4.16
N SER A 304 -7.05 -8.21 3.56
CA SER A 304 -8.29 -8.97 3.67
C SER A 304 -8.30 -9.95 4.85
N GLU A 305 -8.08 -9.47 6.08
CA GLU A 305 -7.98 -10.29 7.29
C GLU A 305 -9.09 -10.03 8.31
N ALA A 306 -9.40 -11.08 9.12
CA ALA A 306 -10.32 -10.95 10.25
C ALA A 306 -9.82 -9.96 11.31
N GLY A 307 -8.51 -9.87 11.48
CA GLY A 307 -7.86 -8.95 12.43
C GLY A 307 -7.68 -7.53 11.91
N LEU A 308 -7.99 -7.24 10.64
CA LEU A 308 -8.08 -5.86 10.16
C LEU A 308 -9.52 -5.37 10.36
N ASP A 309 -9.70 -4.46 11.29
CA ASP A 309 -11.02 -3.90 11.61
C ASP A 309 -11.01 -2.38 11.38
N PRO A 310 -11.78 -1.88 10.39
CA PRO A 310 -11.92 -0.46 10.10
C PRO A 310 -12.49 0.38 11.25
N ASP A 311 -13.29 -0.21 12.15
CA ASP A 311 -13.93 0.51 13.23
C ASP A 311 -12.92 0.93 14.31
N VAL A 312 -11.88 0.11 14.52
CA VAL A 312 -10.77 0.43 15.44
C VAL A 312 -9.49 0.84 14.70
N GLN A 313 -9.48 0.78 13.38
CA GLN A 313 -8.36 1.10 12.48
C GLN A 313 -7.08 0.31 12.78
N CYS A 314 -7.19 -0.87 13.38
CA CYS A 314 -6.07 -1.75 13.69
C CYS A 314 -6.05 -2.99 12.80
N ALA A 315 -4.84 -3.52 12.62
CA ALA A 315 -4.62 -4.81 12.00
C ALA A 315 -3.70 -5.68 12.86
N THR A 316 -4.19 -6.85 13.23
CA THR A 316 -3.46 -7.89 13.96
C THR A 316 -3.66 -9.24 13.30
N ILE A 317 -2.80 -10.19 13.58
CA ILE A 317 -3.04 -11.60 13.26
C ILE A 317 -3.66 -12.24 14.50
N PRO A 318 -4.90 -12.76 14.39
CA PRO A 318 -5.58 -13.33 15.54
C PRO A 318 -4.96 -14.67 15.97
N SER A 319 -4.87 -14.89 17.29
CA SER A 319 -4.28 -16.10 17.86
C SER A 319 -5.08 -17.38 17.56
N PHE A 320 -6.35 -17.26 17.13
CA PHE A 320 -7.13 -18.42 16.68
C PHE A 320 -6.77 -18.82 15.23
N ASP A 321 -6.14 -17.93 14.44
CA ASP A 321 -5.61 -18.25 13.10
C ASP A 321 -4.21 -18.87 13.23
N ILE A 322 -3.23 -18.11 13.76
CA ILE A 322 -1.86 -18.57 13.99
C ILE A 322 -1.24 -17.85 15.19
N PRO A 323 -0.65 -18.58 16.14
CA PRO A 323 0.15 -17.98 17.20
C PRO A 323 1.35 -17.21 16.64
N SER A 324 1.71 -16.10 17.30
CA SER A 324 2.78 -15.18 16.87
C SER A 324 4.13 -15.88 16.67
N GLU A 325 4.45 -16.85 17.52
CA GLU A 325 5.70 -17.63 17.46
C GLU A 325 5.83 -18.55 16.24
N TYR A 326 4.74 -18.79 15.53
CA TYR A 326 4.73 -19.62 14.30
C TYR A 326 4.69 -18.77 13.02
N ILE A 327 4.78 -17.44 13.13
CA ILE A 327 4.83 -16.55 11.97
C ILE A 327 6.28 -16.49 11.47
N ASP A 328 6.58 -17.29 10.47
CA ASP A 328 7.88 -17.43 9.81
C ASP A 328 7.75 -17.40 8.27
N ASP A 329 8.85 -17.67 7.58
CA ASP A 329 8.88 -17.74 6.10
C ASP A 329 7.91 -18.81 5.56
N HIS A 330 7.74 -19.95 6.24
CA HIS A 330 6.86 -21.02 5.81
C HIS A 330 5.38 -20.64 5.97
N ALA A 331 5.02 -20.06 7.11
CA ALA A 331 3.65 -19.58 7.35
C ALA A 331 3.25 -18.51 6.33
N ARG A 332 4.16 -17.60 6.01
CA ARG A 332 4.00 -16.56 4.99
C ARG A 332 3.83 -17.17 3.60
N GLN A 333 4.75 -18.07 3.18
CA GLN A 333 4.68 -18.73 1.88
C GLN A 333 3.44 -19.59 1.71
N PHE A 334 3.05 -20.33 2.76
CA PHE A 334 1.84 -21.16 2.74
C PHE A 334 0.61 -20.33 2.38
N ARG A 335 0.43 -19.16 3.01
CA ARG A 335 -0.70 -18.27 2.73
C ARG A 335 -0.65 -17.66 1.34
N PHE A 336 0.53 -17.27 0.87
CA PHE A 336 0.70 -16.77 -0.50
C PHE A 336 0.39 -17.87 -1.53
N SER A 337 0.89 -19.09 -1.33
CA SER A 337 0.68 -20.21 -2.25
C SER A 337 -0.77 -20.68 -2.31
N ASN A 338 -1.52 -20.62 -1.21
CA ASN A 338 -2.94 -20.98 -1.18
C ASN A 338 -3.90 -19.79 -1.42
N LYS A 339 -3.34 -18.60 -1.72
CA LYS A 339 -4.08 -17.37 -2.04
C LYS A 339 -4.94 -16.83 -0.89
N THR A 340 -4.60 -17.13 0.36
CA THR A 340 -5.16 -16.46 1.54
C THR A 340 -4.33 -15.24 1.94
N THR A 341 -3.18 -15.04 1.33
CA THR A 341 -2.47 -13.77 1.20
C THR A 341 -2.32 -13.47 -0.28
N THR A 342 -2.82 -12.33 -0.72
CA THR A 342 -2.70 -11.83 -2.09
C THR A 342 -1.95 -10.51 -2.07
N ASP A 343 -1.72 -9.91 -3.23
CA ASP A 343 -1.23 -8.55 -3.34
C ASP A 343 -2.40 -7.66 -3.77
N ASP A 344 -3.09 -7.10 -2.80
CA ASP A 344 -4.35 -6.40 -3.04
C ASP A 344 -4.35 -4.93 -2.60
N HIS A 345 -3.31 -4.49 -1.85
CA HIS A 345 -3.30 -3.13 -1.33
C HIS A 345 -1.91 -2.56 -1.06
N GLY A 346 -1.72 -1.30 -1.45
CA GLY A 346 -0.52 -0.52 -1.16
C GLY A 346 -0.82 0.63 -0.19
N MET A 347 0.08 0.84 0.78
CA MET A 347 -0.01 1.91 1.79
C MET A 347 1.34 2.59 2.02
N HIS A 348 1.31 3.78 2.62
CA HIS A 348 2.52 4.50 3.00
C HIS A 348 2.79 4.36 4.50
N LEU A 349 3.80 3.58 4.88
CA LEU A 349 4.23 3.40 6.26
C LEU A 349 5.06 4.59 6.71
N LEU A 350 4.59 5.27 7.76
CA LEU A 350 5.05 6.60 8.18
C LEU A 350 5.92 6.58 9.44
N GLY A 351 5.77 5.56 10.28
CA GLY A 351 6.42 5.57 11.57
C GLY A 351 6.03 4.36 12.41
N TYR A 352 6.43 4.38 13.68
CA TYR A 352 6.27 3.25 14.57
C TYR A 352 6.09 3.66 16.03
N THR A 353 5.64 2.70 16.83
CA THR A 353 5.72 2.69 18.29
C THR A 353 6.01 1.27 18.78
N ASP A 354 6.66 1.13 19.91
CA ASP A 354 6.87 -0.17 20.56
C ASP A 354 5.96 -0.25 21.78
N ARG A 355 5.13 -1.31 21.86
CA ARG A 355 4.19 -1.52 22.93
C ARG A 355 4.04 -3.02 23.26
N ASP A 356 4.08 -3.36 24.54
CA ASP A 356 3.91 -4.72 25.05
C ASP A 356 4.84 -5.74 24.40
N GLY A 357 6.10 -5.32 24.13
CA GLY A 357 7.13 -6.15 23.50
C GLY A 357 6.97 -6.36 22.01
N LYS A 358 6.02 -5.68 21.37
CA LYS A 358 5.78 -5.73 19.93
C LYS A 358 5.86 -4.36 19.28
N ARG A 359 6.31 -4.33 18.04
CA ARG A 359 6.29 -3.13 17.21
C ARG A 359 4.94 -2.95 16.54
N TRP A 360 4.49 -1.71 16.51
CA TRP A 360 3.32 -1.26 15.77
C TRP A 360 3.73 -0.17 14.78
N TYR A 361 3.09 -0.17 13.64
CA TYR A 361 3.36 0.78 12.57
C TYR A 361 2.11 1.61 12.30
N ILE A 362 2.32 2.89 11.99
CA ILE A 362 1.27 3.76 11.46
C ILE A 362 1.41 3.87 9.95
N LEU A 363 0.30 3.62 9.25
CA LEU A 363 0.23 3.65 7.81
C LEU A 363 -0.80 4.67 7.35
N LYS A 364 -0.42 5.49 6.36
CA LYS A 364 -1.35 6.36 5.64
C LYS A 364 -1.98 5.56 4.52
N ASP A 365 -3.31 5.56 4.49
CA ASP A 365 -4.10 4.80 3.55
C ASP A 365 -4.93 5.72 2.65
N SER A 366 -5.19 5.30 1.40
CA SER A 366 -6.05 5.99 0.44
C SER A 366 -7.38 5.27 0.21
N GLY A 367 -7.51 4.03 0.71
CA GLY A 367 -8.66 3.16 0.51
C GLY A 367 -9.88 3.50 1.37
N ALA A 368 -10.91 2.67 1.23
CA ALA A 368 -12.19 2.83 1.89
C ALA A 368 -12.14 2.53 3.39
N GLY A 369 -11.33 1.54 3.79
CA GLY A 369 -11.37 0.98 5.14
C GLY A 369 -11.01 1.99 6.22
N SER A 370 -9.96 2.79 6.01
CA SER A 370 -9.53 3.83 6.94
C SER A 370 -10.45 5.06 7.00
N ARG A 371 -11.56 5.07 6.24
CA ARG A 371 -12.49 6.21 6.09
C ARG A 371 -13.93 5.90 6.50
N ASN A 372 -14.14 4.86 7.29
CA ASN A 372 -15.46 4.52 7.83
C ASN A 372 -15.68 5.02 9.27
N ASN A 373 -14.75 5.81 9.79
CA ASN A 373 -14.80 6.44 11.11
C ASN A 373 -15.15 7.94 11.00
N ASP A 374 -15.00 8.67 12.10
CA ASP A 374 -15.26 10.13 12.15
C ASP A 374 -14.25 10.87 11.26
N PRO A 375 -14.71 11.58 10.20
CA PRO A 375 -13.82 12.35 9.31
C PRO A 375 -13.12 13.54 10.00
N LYS A 376 -13.53 13.90 11.22
CA LYS A 376 -12.87 14.91 12.04
C LYS A 376 -11.80 14.33 12.97
N ALA A 377 -11.76 13.02 13.12
CA ALA A 377 -10.75 12.35 13.92
C ALA A 377 -9.36 12.51 13.27
N LYS A 378 -8.34 12.70 14.10
CA LYS A 378 -6.95 12.80 13.63
C LYS A 378 -6.49 11.51 12.94
N GLU A 379 -7.08 10.41 13.30
CA GLU A 379 -6.80 9.08 12.78
C GLU A 379 -7.49 8.77 11.43
N PHE A 380 -8.35 9.67 10.92
CA PHE A 380 -9.03 9.47 9.64
C PHE A 380 -8.05 9.32 8.48
N GLY A 381 -8.12 8.20 7.78
CA GLY A 381 -7.20 7.86 6.69
C GLY A 381 -5.89 7.20 7.13
N TYR A 382 -5.82 6.72 8.38
CA TYR A 382 -4.67 5.95 8.89
C TYR A 382 -5.10 4.56 9.36
N TYR A 383 -4.12 3.65 9.35
CA TYR A 383 -4.18 2.34 9.97
C TYR A 383 -3.02 2.12 10.94
N PHE A 384 -3.22 1.22 11.91
CA PHE A 384 -2.24 0.86 12.93
C PHE A 384 -2.00 -0.65 12.87
N PHE A 385 -0.87 -1.05 12.29
CA PHE A 385 -0.56 -2.46 12.04
C PHE A 385 0.40 -3.01 13.08
N ASN A 386 0.04 -4.16 13.67
CA ASN A 386 0.95 -4.93 14.50
C ASN A 386 2.03 -5.58 13.63
N GLU A 387 3.23 -5.82 14.21
CA GLU A 387 4.34 -6.44 13.47
C GLU A 387 4.01 -7.85 12.93
N ASP A 388 3.17 -8.62 13.62
CA ASP A 388 2.76 -9.94 13.16
C ASP A 388 1.94 -9.85 11.86
N PHE A 389 1.10 -8.80 11.75
CA PHE A 389 0.37 -8.53 10.51
C PHE A 389 1.34 -8.20 9.37
N VAL A 390 2.33 -7.35 9.64
CA VAL A 390 3.35 -7.00 8.64
C VAL A 390 4.18 -8.23 8.24
N LYS A 391 4.61 -9.04 9.21
CA LYS A 391 5.35 -10.29 8.96
C LYS A 391 4.58 -11.26 8.08
N LEU A 392 3.27 -11.40 8.29
CA LEU A 392 2.49 -12.44 7.62
C LEU A 392 1.89 -11.97 6.29
N LYS A 393 1.49 -10.69 6.18
CA LYS A 393 0.63 -10.20 5.10
C LYS A 393 1.31 -9.20 4.16
N MET A 394 2.32 -8.41 4.62
CA MET A 394 2.97 -7.41 3.77
C MET A 394 4.13 -8.04 2.99
N MET A 395 4.00 -8.12 1.66
CA MET A 395 4.89 -8.91 0.81
C MET A 395 6.13 -8.15 0.36
N ASN A 396 5.98 -6.88 0.01
CA ASN A 396 7.06 -6.04 -0.51
C ASN A 396 7.03 -4.62 0.07
N PHE A 397 8.13 -3.90 -0.08
CA PHE A 397 8.16 -2.45 0.14
C PHE A 397 9.19 -1.77 -0.75
N THR A 398 8.86 -0.53 -1.17
CA THR A 398 9.77 0.39 -1.86
C THR A 398 10.45 1.29 -0.87
N VAL A 399 11.76 1.45 -1.01
CA VAL A 399 12.57 2.32 -0.14
C VAL A 399 13.77 2.92 -0.90
N HIS A 400 14.29 4.07 -0.42
CA HIS A 400 15.55 4.59 -0.90
C HIS A 400 16.72 3.64 -0.57
N LYS A 401 17.59 3.36 -1.53
CA LYS A 401 18.70 2.39 -1.40
C LYS A 401 19.61 2.61 -0.19
N ASP A 402 19.80 3.87 0.23
CA ASP A 402 20.66 4.21 1.38
C ASP A 402 20.08 3.69 2.71
N ALA A 403 18.76 3.56 2.81
CA ALA A 403 18.09 3.01 4.00
C ALA A 403 18.47 1.54 4.23
N VAL A 404 18.71 0.80 3.13
CA VAL A 404 18.95 -0.66 3.10
C VAL A 404 20.33 -1.01 2.55
N ALA A 405 21.29 -0.08 2.56
CA ALA A 405 22.62 -0.24 1.96
C ALA A 405 23.34 -1.52 2.45
N ASP A 406 23.21 -1.86 3.73
CA ASP A 406 23.86 -3.05 4.30
C ASP A 406 23.20 -4.36 3.83
N LEU A 407 21.89 -4.34 3.56
CA LEU A 407 21.20 -5.46 2.95
C LEU A 407 21.65 -5.63 1.50
N LEU A 408 21.71 -4.54 0.73
CA LEU A 408 22.10 -4.59 -0.68
C LEU A 408 23.54 -5.11 -0.89
N LYS A 409 24.46 -4.87 0.05
CA LYS A 409 25.83 -5.43 0.01
C LYS A 409 25.87 -6.96 0.08
N LYS A 410 24.83 -7.60 0.61
CA LYS A 410 24.72 -9.06 0.70
C LYS A 410 24.14 -9.70 -0.57
N MET A 411 23.55 -8.89 -1.47
CA MET A 411 22.94 -9.38 -2.70
C MET A 411 24.04 -9.88 -3.67
N LYS A 412 23.73 -10.96 -4.38
CA LYS A 412 24.64 -11.64 -5.30
C LYS A 412 24.32 -11.31 -6.76
#